data_bc1c9713e59202a403f0fd4fa37d6ec2
#
_entry.id   bc1c9713e59202a403f0fd4fa37d6ec2
#
_cell.length_a   1.000
_cell.length_b   1.000
_cell.length_c   1.000
_cell.angle_alpha   90.00
_cell.angle_beta   90.00
_cell.angle_gamma   90.00
#
_symmetry.space_group_name_H-M   'P 1'
#
loop_
_entity.id
_entity.type
_entity.pdbx_description
1 polymer ?
#
loop_
_entity_poly.entity_id
_entity_poly.type
_entity_poly.pdbx_seq_one_letter_code
_entity_poly.pdbx_strand_id
1 'polypeptide(L)'
;MAEEKILTKHPQGKTGRNISKKNYETLKTSILAALRKKELTHPELFDQLNKNLKGKFDGNISWYGETVKLDLEARKIIERTDSKPQRYRVLPAKK
;
A
#
# COMPACT_ATOMS: atom_id res chain seq x y z
N MET A 1 -4.36 -26.27 3.87
CA MET A 1 -4.63 -25.28 4.90
C MET A 1 -5.31 -24.07 4.30
N ALA A 2 -6.26 -23.52 5.03
CA ALA A 2 -6.94 -22.32 4.57
C ALA A 2 -5.99 -21.14 4.62
N GLU A 3 -5.98 -20.34 3.57
CA GLU A 3 -5.18 -19.13 3.53
C GLU A 3 -5.82 -18.05 4.40
N GLU A 4 -5.01 -17.39 5.22
CA GLU A 4 -5.50 -16.29 6.03
C GLU A 4 -5.84 -15.10 5.16
N LYS A 5 -6.88 -14.39 5.53
CA LYS A 5 -7.31 -13.19 4.82
C LYS A 5 -7.40 -12.00 5.78
N ILE A 6 -7.23 -10.83 5.22
CA ILE A 6 -7.34 -9.57 5.94
C ILE A 6 -8.41 -8.73 5.28
N LEU A 7 -9.30 -8.16 6.09
CA LEU A 7 -10.24 -7.16 5.60
C LEU A 7 -9.55 -5.81 5.68
N THR A 8 -9.33 -5.20 4.51
CA THR A 8 -8.66 -3.91 4.44
C THR A 8 -9.59 -2.79 4.89
N LYS A 9 -9.02 -1.66 5.27
CA LYS A 9 -9.76 -0.47 5.66
C LYS A 9 -9.74 0.56 4.55
N HIS A 10 -10.70 1.46 4.59
CA HIS A 10 -10.74 2.58 3.65
C HIS A 10 -10.75 3.89 4.44
N PRO A 11 -9.95 4.90 4.03
CA PRO A 11 -9.86 6.16 4.78
C PRO A 11 -11.18 6.89 4.96
N GLN A 12 -12.12 6.71 4.04
CA GLN A 12 -13.41 7.35 4.09
C GLN A 12 -14.48 6.50 4.78
N GLY A 13 -14.06 5.42 5.46
CA GLY A 13 -15.01 4.56 6.15
C GLY A 13 -15.80 3.62 5.26
N LYS A 14 -15.47 3.55 3.99
CA LYS A 14 -16.12 2.63 3.06
C LYS A 14 -15.69 1.20 3.34
N THR A 15 -16.51 0.24 2.90
CA THR A 15 -16.17 -1.16 3.04
C THR A 15 -14.89 -1.47 2.28
N GLY A 16 -13.93 -2.11 2.95
CA GLY A 16 -12.68 -2.52 2.33
C GLY A 16 -12.84 -3.83 1.56
N ARG A 17 -11.71 -4.44 1.25
CA ARG A 17 -11.68 -5.69 0.51
C ARG A 17 -11.05 -6.78 1.36
N ASN A 18 -11.54 -7.99 1.19
CA ASN A 18 -10.99 -9.15 1.86
C ASN A 18 -9.94 -9.77 0.94
N ILE A 19 -8.68 -9.67 1.34
CA ILE A 19 -7.57 -10.15 0.50
C ILE A 19 -6.67 -11.09 1.29
N SER A 20 -5.89 -11.89 0.57
CA SER A 20 -4.92 -12.80 1.17
C SER A 20 -3.94 -12.02 2.06
N LYS A 21 -3.72 -12.53 3.26
CA LYS A 21 -2.74 -11.92 4.18
C LYS A 21 -1.35 -11.91 3.55
N LYS A 22 -0.99 -12.95 2.83
CA LYS A 22 0.29 -13.02 2.13
C LYS A 22 0.43 -11.87 1.12
N ASN A 23 -0.58 -11.64 0.32
CA ASN A 23 -0.56 -10.55 -0.66
C ASN A 23 -0.55 -9.20 0.04
N TYR A 24 -1.33 -9.06 1.11
CA TYR A 24 -1.34 -7.84 1.90
C TYR A 24 0.07 -7.51 2.42
N GLU A 25 0.72 -8.47 3.05
CA GLU A 25 2.06 -8.26 3.61
C GLU A 25 3.09 -7.94 2.51
N THR A 26 2.98 -8.61 1.37
CA THR A 26 3.88 -8.36 0.25
C THR A 26 3.77 -6.92 -0.25
N LEU A 27 2.55 -6.45 -0.47
CA LEU A 27 2.33 -5.08 -0.94
C LEU A 27 2.68 -4.06 0.13
N LYS A 28 2.31 -4.32 1.40
CA LYS A 28 2.65 -3.44 2.51
C LYS A 28 4.16 -3.25 2.61
N THR A 29 4.92 -4.34 2.60
CA THR A 29 6.38 -4.28 2.68
C THR A 29 6.95 -3.48 1.52
N SER A 30 6.47 -3.72 0.30
CA SER A 30 6.96 -3.01 -0.89
C SER A 30 6.64 -1.53 -0.85
N ILE A 31 5.43 -1.17 -0.45
CA ILE A 31 5.03 0.23 -0.35
C ILE A 31 5.88 0.95 0.69
N LEU A 32 6.02 0.37 1.87
CA LEU A 32 6.80 1.00 2.94
C LEU A 32 8.28 1.13 2.57
N ALA A 33 8.84 0.11 1.94
CA ALA A 33 10.25 0.17 1.52
C ALA A 33 10.47 1.30 0.51
N ALA A 34 9.56 1.46 -0.44
CA ALA A 34 9.67 2.52 -1.45
C ALA A 34 9.54 3.91 -0.81
N LEU A 35 8.57 4.08 0.08
CA LEU A 35 8.31 5.39 0.69
C LEU A 35 9.32 5.77 1.76
N ARG A 36 10.00 4.80 2.37
CA ARG A 36 11.07 5.09 3.33
C ARG A 36 12.29 5.71 2.67
N LYS A 37 12.49 5.44 1.38
CA LYS A 37 13.60 6.04 0.65
C LYS A 37 13.34 7.49 0.31
N LYS A 38 12.12 7.82 -0.08
CA LYS A 38 11.68 9.18 -0.36
C LYS A 38 10.18 9.22 -0.54
N GLU A 39 9.62 10.41 -0.47
CA GLU A 39 8.21 10.63 -0.80
C GLU A 39 8.01 10.41 -2.29
N LEU A 40 6.91 9.76 -2.65
CA LEU A 40 6.61 9.44 -4.04
C LEU A 40 5.18 9.85 -4.39
N THR A 41 4.99 10.29 -5.63
CA THR A 41 3.65 10.50 -6.16
C THR A 41 3.00 9.14 -6.42
N HIS A 42 1.68 9.14 -6.65
CA HIS A 42 0.97 7.91 -6.96
C HIS A 42 1.59 7.17 -8.16
N PRO A 43 1.82 7.82 -9.31
CA PRO A 43 2.45 7.12 -10.44
C PRO A 43 3.84 6.58 -10.10
N GLU A 44 4.63 7.36 -9.37
CA GLU A 44 5.98 6.93 -8.99
C GLU A 44 5.95 5.71 -8.07
N LEU A 45 5.04 5.73 -7.10
CA LEU A 45 4.89 4.60 -6.18
C LEU A 45 4.51 3.33 -6.94
N PHE A 46 3.51 3.43 -7.81
CA PHE A 46 3.05 2.26 -8.54
C PHE A 46 4.06 1.76 -9.56
N ASP A 47 4.87 2.68 -10.12
CA ASP A 47 5.98 2.28 -10.98
C ASP A 47 7.00 1.45 -10.20
N GLN A 48 7.31 1.85 -8.96
CA GLN A 48 8.20 1.07 -8.10
C GLN A 48 7.60 -0.30 -7.75
N LEU A 49 6.31 -0.33 -7.45
CA LEU A 49 5.65 -1.59 -7.14
C LEU A 49 5.71 -2.55 -8.32
N ASN A 50 5.46 -2.05 -9.52
CA ASN A 50 5.52 -2.88 -10.72
C ASN A 50 6.93 -3.41 -10.96
N LYS A 51 7.94 -2.58 -10.78
CA LYS A 51 9.33 -3.01 -10.94
C LYS A 51 9.72 -4.08 -9.94
N ASN A 52 9.35 -3.87 -8.68
CA ASN A 52 9.77 -4.78 -7.61
C ASN A 52 9.01 -6.10 -7.61
N LEU A 53 7.77 -6.09 -8.06
CA LEU A 53 6.89 -7.26 -7.96
C LEU A 53 6.63 -7.96 -9.28
N LYS A 54 7.11 -7.42 -10.38
CA LYS A 54 6.92 -8.02 -11.69
C LYS A 54 7.47 -9.45 -11.71
N GLY A 55 6.63 -10.41 -12.08
CA GLY A 55 7.00 -11.80 -12.10
C GLY A 55 7.10 -12.47 -10.75
N LYS A 56 6.90 -11.74 -9.66
CA LYS A 56 6.97 -12.27 -8.29
C LYS A 56 5.64 -12.27 -7.58
N PHE A 57 4.72 -11.43 -8.02
CA PHE A 57 3.43 -11.28 -7.40
C PHE A 57 2.36 -11.93 -8.27
N ASP A 58 1.55 -12.78 -7.67
CA ASP A 58 0.46 -13.44 -8.35
C ASP A 58 -0.81 -12.62 -8.19
N GLY A 59 -1.17 -11.87 -9.22
CA GLY A 59 -2.35 -11.04 -9.20
C GLY A 59 -2.10 -9.68 -9.83
N ASN A 60 -3.11 -8.83 -9.76
CA ASN A 60 -3.04 -7.49 -10.33
C ASN A 60 -2.35 -6.54 -9.36
N ILE A 61 -1.10 -6.19 -9.64
CA ILE A 61 -0.30 -5.34 -8.77
C ILE A 61 -0.98 -4.00 -8.51
N SER A 62 -1.55 -3.39 -9.54
CA SER A 62 -2.21 -2.09 -9.39
C SER A 62 -3.43 -2.17 -8.48
N TRP A 63 -4.27 -3.19 -8.66
CA TRP A 63 -5.46 -3.36 -7.84
C TRP A 63 -5.11 -3.64 -6.38
N TYR A 64 -4.22 -4.60 -6.15
CA TYR A 64 -3.79 -4.93 -4.79
C TYR A 64 -3.04 -3.76 -4.16
N GLY A 65 -2.19 -3.09 -4.95
CA GLY A 65 -1.44 -1.93 -4.47
C GLY A 65 -2.36 -0.81 -4.01
N GLU A 66 -3.39 -0.49 -4.79
CA GLU A 66 -4.35 0.54 -4.41
C GLU A 66 -5.10 0.15 -3.14
N THR A 67 -5.55 -1.10 -3.07
CA THR A 67 -6.29 -1.60 -1.92
C THR A 67 -5.44 -1.53 -0.65
N VAL A 68 -4.20 -2.00 -0.70
CA VAL A 68 -3.30 -1.97 0.45
C VAL A 68 -2.90 -0.54 0.80
N LYS A 69 -2.65 0.30 -0.20
CA LYS A 69 -2.31 1.71 0.02
C LYS A 69 -3.43 2.41 0.81
N LEU A 70 -4.67 2.24 0.40
CA LEU A 70 -5.81 2.84 1.11
C LEU A 70 -5.91 2.32 2.54
N ASP A 71 -5.66 1.03 2.75
CA ASP A 71 -5.63 0.45 4.09
C ASP A 71 -4.56 1.10 4.96
N LEU A 72 -3.36 1.29 4.42
CA LEU A 72 -2.27 1.91 5.17
C LEU A 72 -2.58 3.37 5.51
N GLU A 73 -3.25 4.09 4.61
CA GLU A 73 -3.72 5.44 4.90
C GLU A 73 -4.76 5.45 6.02
N ALA A 74 -5.70 4.51 5.98
CA ALA A 74 -6.76 4.40 6.98
C ALA A 74 -6.19 4.07 8.36
N ARG A 75 -5.11 3.28 8.41
CA ARG A 75 -4.46 2.91 9.66
C ARG A 75 -3.43 3.93 10.13
N LYS A 76 -3.25 5.02 9.38
CA LYS A 76 -2.29 6.09 9.71
C LYS A 76 -0.84 5.61 9.68
N ILE A 77 -0.53 4.66 8.83
CA ILE A 77 0.83 4.18 8.62
C ILE A 77 1.53 5.03 7.56
N ILE A 78 0.77 5.48 6.56
CA ILE A 78 1.25 6.44 5.57
C ILE A 78 0.25 7.60 5.47
N GLU A 79 0.67 8.71 4.88
CA GLU A 79 -0.21 9.84 4.67
C GLU A 79 0.09 10.52 3.34
N ARG A 80 -0.85 11.31 2.88
CA ARG A 80 -0.68 12.14 1.69
C ARG A 80 -0.13 13.50 2.12
N THR A 81 0.77 14.05 1.30
CA THR A 81 1.31 15.37 1.56
C THR A 81 0.41 16.44 0.95
N ASP A 82 0.60 17.69 1.37
CA ASP A 82 -0.11 18.84 0.77
C ASP A 82 0.63 19.42 -0.43
N SER A 83 1.71 18.78 -0.84
CA SER A 83 2.51 19.26 -1.97
C SER A 83 1.80 19.08 -3.30
N LYS A 84 2.27 19.78 -4.31
CA LYS A 84 1.81 19.63 -5.70
C LYS A 84 3.01 19.28 -6.57
N PRO A 85 3.04 18.11 -7.18
CA PRO A 85 2.02 17.04 -7.09
C PRO A 85 1.99 16.43 -5.69
N GLN A 86 0.81 15.87 -5.33
CA GLN A 86 0.64 15.22 -4.05
C GLN A 86 1.50 13.95 -3.98
N ARG A 87 2.13 13.74 -2.84
CA ARG A 87 2.98 12.59 -2.60
C ARG A 87 2.51 11.80 -1.39
N TYR A 88 3.05 10.61 -1.25
CA TYR A 88 2.79 9.75 -0.09
C TYR A 88 4.07 9.62 0.71
N ARG A 89 3.94 9.49 2.02
CA ARG A 89 5.09 9.31 2.91
C ARG A 89 4.72 8.42 4.08
N VAL A 90 5.72 7.75 4.64
CA VAL A 90 5.54 6.92 5.83
C VAL A 90 5.48 7.84 7.05
N LEU A 91 4.49 7.60 7.91
CA LEU A 91 4.41 8.34 9.17
C LEU A 91 5.37 7.74 10.19
N PRO A 92 5.93 8.55 11.10
CA PRO A 92 6.76 8.02 12.17
C PRO A 92 5.97 7.05 13.03
N ALA A 93 6.62 5.98 13.48
CA ALA A 93 5.98 5.03 14.37
C ALA A 93 5.62 5.73 15.67
N LYS A 94 4.40 5.52 16.14
CA LYS A 94 3.99 6.02 17.44
C LYS A 94 4.46 5.06 18.52
N LYS A 95 4.93 5.60 19.59
CA LYS A 95 5.32 4.82 20.75
C LYS A 95 4.16 4.68 21.72
#